data_6767e876fb33dd97687a8b8446639e90
#
_entry.id   6767e876fb33dd97687a8b8446639e90
#
_cell.length_a   1.000
_cell.length_b   1.000
_cell.length_c   1.000
_cell.angle_alpha   90.00
_cell.angle_beta   90.00
_cell.angle_gamma   90.00
#
_symmetry.space_group_name_H-M   'P 1'
#
loop_
_entity.id
_entity.type
_entity.pdbx_description
1 polymer ?
#
loop_
_entity_poly.entity_id
_entity_poly.type
_entity_poly.pdbx_seq_one_letter_code
_entity_poly.pdbx_strand_id
1 'polypeptide(L)'
;MRQKMILALALGGMLSAQAQHVQESNFCSPFDFPILLSANFGELRPNHFHNGLDIKTQGVTGKPIHCIADGYVSRVAVLHGGYGQAIYVTHPNGLTSVYGHVISFAKNIQACVRQYQYAHETFVCDLKFQPGQFPVKKGDIIALSGNEGASAGPHLHLELRRTETGEYIDPMPYFKHLLKDSKAPVGSLIGIYPIQGKGVVNGVSHKKLLAIGNLKQPVHAWGEIYTGISAKDYMDGTSNFYGVHSVTLYVDSVQVFNSTTDKVLPDENRMINGFTDYEELTRTRRLIMRSYKFPGNRLRLLHANENRGAVTINEERDYHFRYVLEDNFGNRRTYQFIVKGKRQDIPEYKPEANEMLYWNRTNVIQKPGMELVVPRYYVYEDVPLRTDMRGDSSLIAFDYILDAGRTPIHSYCDLSIGLRHMPVADTTKYYIVQKAGKWRSSMGGKYANGWIKTRVRSLGTFSVDVDTIAPQITPIGQGGWRTSRNIRFRIKDMESGIGSYKVYIDGKFVLFGLKKGILVIQDPENVKKGVPHKLEVTVTDQCGNMTRKEYKF
;
A
#
# COMPACT_ATOMS: atom_id res chain seq x y z
N MET A 1 12.85 28.97 -75.15
CA MET A 1 13.50 28.74 -73.84
C MET A 1 12.55 28.02 -72.95
N ARG A 2 12.80 26.78 -72.63
CA ARG A 2 11.93 25.85 -71.90
C ARG A 2 12.21 25.95 -70.41
N GLN A 3 11.22 26.40 -69.62
CA GLN A 3 11.23 26.23 -68.16
C GLN A 3 10.90 24.76 -67.79
N LYS A 4 11.77 24.14 -67.07
CA LYS A 4 11.52 22.83 -66.46
C LYS A 4 10.94 23.05 -65.07
N MET A 5 9.71 22.64 -64.91
CA MET A 5 9.04 22.55 -63.60
C MET A 5 9.49 21.26 -62.91
N ILE A 6 10.12 21.39 -61.75
CA ILE A 6 10.49 20.24 -60.89
C ILE A 6 9.33 20.04 -59.92
N LEU A 7 8.63 18.90 -60.06
CA LEU A 7 7.58 18.43 -59.14
C LEU A 7 8.25 17.71 -57.97
N ALA A 8 8.22 18.30 -56.80
CA ALA A 8 8.68 17.65 -55.55
C ALA A 8 7.52 16.85 -54.97
N LEU A 9 7.59 15.50 -55.07
CA LEU A 9 6.69 14.61 -54.31
C LEU A 9 7.11 14.64 -52.85
N ALA A 10 6.26 15.21 -51.99
CA ALA A 10 6.31 15.02 -50.56
C ALA A 10 5.74 13.65 -50.17
N LEU A 11 6.58 12.66 -49.92
CA LEU A 11 6.17 11.44 -49.22
C LEU A 11 5.92 11.79 -47.77
N GLY A 12 4.66 12.00 -47.40
CA GLY A 12 4.21 12.01 -46.02
C GLY A 12 4.25 10.61 -45.45
N GLY A 13 5.30 10.26 -44.71
CA GLY A 13 5.32 9.05 -43.92
C GLY A 13 4.28 9.13 -42.80
N MET A 14 3.15 8.43 -42.97
CA MET A 14 2.27 8.11 -41.86
C MET A 14 3.02 7.15 -40.93
N LEU A 15 3.55 7.65 -39.85
CA LEU A 15 3.89 6.84 -38.67
C LEU A 15 2.58 6.31 -38.10
N SER A 16 2.15 5.16 -38.60
CA SER A 16 1.16 4.35 -37.91
C SER A 16 1.76 3.99 -36.54
N ALA A 17 1.25 4.56 -35.47
CA ALA A 17 1.43 4.03 -34.13
C ALA A 17 0.84 2.60 -34.15
N GLN A 18 1.70 1.63 -34.42
CA GLN A 18 1.37 0.24 -34.13
C GLN A 18 1.17 0.15 -32.62
N ALA A 19 -0.09 0.10 -32.20
CA ALA A 19 -0.42 -0.50 -30.93
C ALA A 19 0.28 -1.87 -30.95
N GLN A 20 1.36 -2.03 -30.18
CA GLN A 20 1.95 -3.33 -29.93
C GLN A 20 0.84 -4.15 -29.29
N HIS A 21 0.19 -4.99 -30.10
CA HIS A 21 -0.50 -6.15 -29.59
C HIS A 21 0.53 -6.87 -28.73
N VAL A 22 0.37 -6.80 -27.41
CA VAL A 22 1.09 -7.64 -26.47
C VAL A 22 0.71 -9.05 -26.89
N GLN A 23 1.61 -9.70 -27.62
CA GLN A 23 1.45 -11.10 -28.01
C GLN A 23 1.16 -11.82 -26.70
N GLU A 24 -0.01 -12.48 -26.59
CA GLU A 24 -0.44 -13.19 -25.38
C GLU A 24 0.74 -14.05 -24.96
N SER A 25 1.46 -13.59 -23.93
CA SER A 25 2.59 -14.32 -23.40
C SER A 25 2.01 -15.56 -22.76
N ASN A 26 2.36 -16.70 -23.31
CA ASN A 26 1.83 -18.01 -22.92
C ASN A 26 2.44 -18.41 -21.56
N PHE A 27 2.08 -17.65 -20.48
CA PHE A 27 2.50 -17.95 -19.13
C PHE A 27 1.89 -19.27 -18.67
N CYS A 28 2.67 -20.12 -17.98
CA CYS A 28 2.13 -21.32 -17.36
C CYS A 28 1.58 -21.01 -15.96
N SER A 29 0.82 -21.97 -15.43
CA SER A 29 0.45 -21.95 -14.02
C SER A 29 1.70 -21.97 -13.12
N PRO A 30 1.74 -21.18 -12.04
CA PRO A 30 2.80 -21.29 -11.04
C PRO A 30 2.68 -22.54 -10.15
N PHE A 31 1.64 -23.37 -10.33
CA PHE A 31 1.39 -24.59 -9.57
C PHE A 31 0.91 -25.74 -10.44
N ASP A 32 1.14 -26.99 -10.00
CA ASP A 32 0.70 -28.22 -10.66
C ASP A 32 -0.78 -28.57 -10.40
N PHE A 33 -1.50 -27.73 -9.67
CA PHE A 33 -2.92 -27.92 -9.37
C PHE A 33 -3.75 -26.73 -9.88
N PRO A 34 -5.08 -26.88 -10.05
CA PRO A 34 -5.96 -25.78 -10.46
C PRO A 34 -5.89 -24.62 -9.50
N ILE A 35 -5.58 -23.44 -10.00
CA ILE A 35 -5.43 -22.25 -9.18
C ILE A 35 -6.78 -21.64 -8.81
N LEU A 36 -6.87 -21.18 -7.56
CA LEU A 36 -7.97 -20.36 -7.03
C LEU A 36 -7.37 -19.12 -6.38
N LEU A 37 -8.05 -18.00 -6.53
CA LEU A 37 -7.57 -16.75 -5.97
C LEU A 37 -8.14 -16.50 -4.57
N SER A 38 -7.41 -15.74 -3.77
CA SER A 38 -7.88 -15.10 -2.54
C SER A 38 -7.98 -13.58 -2.68
N ALA A 39 -7.27 -12.98 -3.64
CA ALA A 39 -7.38 -11.57 -4.03
C ALA A 39 -6.94 -11.39 -5.49
N ASN A 40 -7.47 -10.36 -6.17
CA ASN A 40 -7.09 -9.98 -7.53
C ASN A 40 -6.28 -8.67 -7.54
N PHE A 41 -5.75 -8.33 -8.73
CA PHE A 41 -5.13 -7.04 -8.99
C PHE A 41 -6.14 -5.91 -8.83
N GLY A 42 -5.70 -4.78 -8.26
CA GLY A 42 -6.55 -3.61 -8.09
C GLY A 42 -7.54 -3.68 -6.92
N GLU A 43 -7.59 -4.78 -6.15
CA GLU A 43 -8.37 -4.81 -4.92
C GLU A 43 -7.98 -3.65 -4.01
N LEU A 44 -8.98 -2.89 -3.58
CA LEU A 44 -8.77 -1.70 -2.75
C LEU A 44 -8.37 -2.10 -1.33
N ARG A 45 -7.18 -1.70 -0.92
CA ARG A 45 -6.67 -1.88 0.45
C ARG A 45 -6.39 -0.53 1.10
N PRO A 46 -6.34 -0.43 2.43
CA PRO A 46 -5.92 0.81 3.07
C PRO A 46 -4.55 1.26 2.57
N ASN A 47 -4.49 2.45 1.97
CA ASN A 47 -3.27 3.11 1.46
C ASN A 47 -2.61 2.51 0.20
N HIS A 48 -3.12 1.47 -0.41
CA HIS A 48 -2.56 0.89 -1.66
C HIS A 48 -3.58 0.04 -2.40
N PHE A 49 -3.39 -0.12 -3.70
CA PHE A 49 -4.03 -1.18 -4.47
C PHE A 49 -3.29 -2.50 -4.23
N HIS A 50 -3.98 -3.61 -4.31
CA HIS A 50 -3.33 -4.91 -4.41
C HIS A 50 -2.66 -5.02 -5.77
N ASN A 51 -1.35 -5.30 -5.80
CA ASN A 51 -0.53 -5.16 -7.01
C ASN A 51 -0.35 -6.47 -7.78
N GLY A 52 -1.08 -7.54 -7.43
CA GLY A 52 -0.92 -8.85 -8.05
C GLY A 52 -2.13 -9.76 -7.87
N LEU A 53 -1.92 -11.04 -8.05
CA LEU A 53 -2.88 -12.10 -7.72
C LEU A 53 -2.40 -12.82 -6.46
N ASP A 54 -3.28 -12.99 -5.48
CA ASP A 54 -3.03 -13.86 -4.34
C ASP A 54 -3.60 -15.25 -4.65
N ILE A 55 -2.74 -16.21 -4.94
CA ILE A 55 -3.09 -17.57 -5.35
C ILE A 55 -3.07 -18.49 -4.14
N LYS A 56 -4.19 -19.17 -3.87
CA LYS A 56 -4.33 -20.10 -2.74
C LYS A 56 -3.39 -21.31 -2.89
N THR A 57 -2.74 -21.69 -1.80
CA THR A 57 -1.84 -22.87 -1.72
C THR A 57 -2.46 -24.03 -0.94
N GLN A 58 -3.80 -24.20 -1.05
CA GLN A 58 -4.55 -25.24 -0.36
C GLN A 58 -4.43 -25.17 1.18
N GLY A 59 -4.19 -23.95 1.73
CA GLY A 59 -4.07 -23.70 3.17
C GLY A 59 -2.74 -24.12 3.80
N VAL A 60 -1.75 -24.52 3.00
CA VAL A 60 -0.44 -25.00 3.49
C VAL A 60 0.72 -24.25 2.84
N THR A 61 1.87 -24.27 3.50
CA THR A 61 3.16 -23.80 2.96
C THR A 61 3.94 -24.96 2.31
N GLY A 62 5.01 -24.66 1.58
CA GLY A 62 5.92 -25.66 1.01
C GLY A 62 5.50 -26.22 -0.35
N LYS A 63 4.47 -25.67 -1.01
CA LYS A 63 4.13 -26.07 -2.38
C LYS A 63 5.19 -25.56 -3.35
N PRO A 64 5.68 -26.38 -4.31
CA PRO A 64 6.58 -25.91 -5.36
C PRO A 64 5.95 -24.76 -6.15
N ILE A 65 6.73 -23.72 -6.40
CA ILE A 65 6.35 -22.59 -7.24
C ILE A 65 7.14 -22.66 -8.53
N HIS A 66 6.43 -22.76 -9.66
CA HIS A 66 7.01 -22.80 -10.99
C HIS A 66 7.18 -21.39 -11.57
N CYS A 67 8.29 -21.19 -12.26
CA CYS A 67 8.52 -20.00 -13.07
C CYS A 67 7.52 -19.94 -14.22
N ILE A 68 6.80 -18.85 -14.36
CA ILE A 68 5.69 -18.74 -15.34
C ILE A 68 6.18 -18.63 -16.78
N ALA A 69 7.43 -18.25 -17.03
CA ALA A 69 8.04 -18.11 -18.36
C ALA A 69 9.56 -18.18 -18.29
N ASP A 70 10.23 -18.35 -19.43
CA ASP A 70 11.69 -18.26 -19.55
C ASP A 70 12.19 -16.89 -19.09
N GLY A 71 13.39 -16.86 -18.48
CA GLY A 71 14.01 -15.63 -18.02
C GLY A 71 15.25 -15.87 -17.16
N TYR A 72 15.54 -14.94 -16.28
CA TYR A 72 16.57 -15.09 -15.25
C TYR A 72 16.12 -14.43 -13.95
N VAL A 73 16.57 -14.97 -12.83
CA VAL A 73 16.34 -14.34 -11.51
C VAL A 73 17.15 -13.05 -11.45
N SER A 74 16.47 -11.93 -11.48
CA SER A 74 17.09 -10.60 -11.50
C SER A 74 17.26 -10.00 -10.10
N ARG A 75 16.44 -10.45 -9.12
CA ARG A 75 16.50 -9.96 -7.74
C ARG A 75 15.93 -10.97 -6.77
N VAL A 76 16.48 -11.01 -5.56
CA VAL A 76 15.90 -11.70 -4.39
C VAL A 76 15.91 -10.74 -3.21
N ALA A 77 14.78 -10.59 -2.55
CA ALA A 77 14.64 -9.76 -1.36
C ALA A 77 14.16 -10.59 -0.17
N VAL A 78 14.79 -10.41 0.99
CA VAL A 78 14.39 -10.98 2.28
C VAL A 78 14.20 -9.83 3.27
N LEU A 79 12.97 -9.65 3.74
CA LEU A 79 12.56 -8.56 4.63
C LEU A 79 11.72 -9.09 5.79
N HIS A 80 11.61 -8.33 6.88
CA HIS A 80 10.71 -8.70 7.99
C HIS A 80 9.23 -8.43 7.70
N GLY A 81 8.93 -7.52 6.76
CA GLY A 81 7.57 -7.11 6.39
C GLY A 81 7.36 -7.12 4.87
N GLY A 82 6.26 -6.52 4.39
CA GLY A 82 5.92 -6.50 2.98
C GLY A 82 5.80 -7.91 2.40
N TYR A 83 6.51 -8.19 1.31
CA TYR A 83 6.54 -9.55 0.71
C TYR A 83 7.26 -10.60 1.57
N GLY A 84 7.95 -10.22 2.65
CA GLY A 84 8.80 -11.15 3.40
C GLY A 84 9.97 -11.61 2.54
N GLN A 85 9.92 -12.85 2.05
CA GLN A 85 10.85 -13.35 1.05
C GLN A 85 10.20 -13.29 -0.34
N ALA A 86 10.91 -12.71 -1.31
CA ALA A 86 10.44 -12.56 -2.68
C ALA A 86 11.53 -12.80 -3.70
N ILE A 87 11.16 -13.45 -4.83
CA ILE A 87 12.02 -13.68 -5.98
C ILE A 87 11.42 -12.96 -7.21
N TYR A 88 12.29 -12.32 -7.97
CA TYR A 88 11.96 -11.56 -9.18
C TYR A 88 12.60 -12.22 -10.39
N VAL A 89 11.81 -12.51 -11.40
CA VAL A 89 12.28 -13.09 -12.66
C VAL A 89 12.02 -12.11 -13.78
N THR A 90 13.09 -11.69 -14.46
CA THR A 90 12.98 -10.82 -15.65
C THR A 90 12.91 -11.68 -16.91
N HIS A 91 11.88 -11.41 -17.71
CA HIS A 91 11.55 -12.16 -18.93
C HIS A 91 11.94 -11.39 -20.20
N PRO A 92 12.21 -12.10 -21.33
CA PRO A 92 12.59 -11.45 -22.60
C PRO A 92 11.51 -10.51 -23.18
N ASN A 93 10.25 -10.68 -22.78
CA ASN A 93 9.12 -9.87 -23.24
C ASN A 93 9.00 -8.49 -22.57
N GLY A 94 10.00 -8.07 -21.77
CA GLY A 94 10.00 -6.78 -21.07
C GLY A 94 9.16 -6.76 -19.78
N LEU A 95 8.71 -7.92 -19.30
CA LEU A 95 8.02 -8.06 -18.02
C LEU A 95 8.94 -8.69 -16.97
N THR A 96 8.67 -8.36 -15.71
CA THR A 96 9.27 -9.01 -14.54
C THR A 96 8.14 -9.60 -13.70
N SER A 97 8.19 -10.90 -13.44
CA SER A 97 7.30 -11.56 -12.47
C SER A 97 7.90 -11.51 -11.07
N VAL A 98 7.05 -11.31 -10.06
CA VAL A 98 7.42 -11.27 -8.65
C VAL A 98 6.62 -12.32 -7.89
N TYR A 99 7.32 -13.17 -7.15
CA TYR A 99 6.73 -14.24 -6.34
C TYR A 99 7.01 -13.91 -4.87
N GLY A 100 5.98 -13.45 -4.17
CA GLY A 100 6.06 -13.01 -2.78
C GLY A 100 5.60 -14.05 -1.76
N HIS A 101 5.91 -13.79 -0.50
CA HIS A 101 5.58 -14.61 0.68
C HIS A 101 6.17 -16.02 0.69
N VAL A 102 7.21 -16.28 -0.12
CA VAL A 102 7.85 -17.59 -0.22
C VAL A 102 8.57 -17.95 1.08
N ILE A 103 8.68 -19.25 1.38
CA ILE A 103 9.40 -19.73 2.57
C ILE A 103 10.86 -20.05 2.29
N SER A 104 11.19 -20.40 1.05
CA SER A 104 12.55 -20.69 0.59
C SER A 104 12.65 -20.54 -0.92
N PHE A 105 13.88 -20.41 -1.41
CA PHE A 105 14.22 -20.33 -2.83
C PHE A 105 14.77 -21.66 -3.33
N ALA A 106 14.91 -21.83 -4.65
CA ALA A 106 15.63 -22.94 -5.24
C ALA A 106 17.06 -23.03 -4.65
N LYS A 107 17.60 -24.25 -4.54
CA LYS A 107 18.81 -24.56 -3.75
C LYS A 107 20.02 -23.64 -4.04
N ASN A 108 20.32 -23.40 -5.31
CA ASN A 108 21.44 -22.54 -5.72
C ASN A 108 21.23 -21.07 -5.30
N ILE A 109 20.00 -20.56 -5.43
CA ILE A 109 19.62 -19.19 -5.04
C ILE A 109 19.63 -19.08 -3.50
N GLN A 110 19.07 -20.06 -2.80
CA GLN A 110 19.06 -20.13 -1.33
C GLN A 110 20.50 -20.12 -0.76
N ALA A 111 21.42 -20.85 -1.38
CA ALA A 111 22.84 -20.86 -0.97
C ALA A 111 23.47 -19.47 -1.09
N CYS A 112 23.22 -18.76 -2.18
CA CYS A 112 23.71 -17.38 -2.39
C CYS A 112 23.11 -16.43 -1.32
N VAL A 113 21.83 -16.53 -1.04
CA VAL A 113 21.16 -15.72 0.00
C VAL A 113 21.78 -15.99 1.38
N ARG A 114 21.97 -17.27 1.75
CA ARG A 114 22.57 -17.66 3.04
C ARG A 114 24.02 -17.19 3.14
N GLN A 115 24.80 -17.33 2.09
CA GLN A 115 26.18 -16.84 2.05
C GLN A 115 26.24 -15.33 2.39
N TYR A 116 25.38 -14.54 1.77
CA TYR A 116 25.28 -13.10 2.07
C TYR A 116 24.88 -12.84 3.53
N GLN A 117 23.80 -13.49 4.00
CA GLN A 117 23.26 -13.30 5.34
C GLN A 117 24.29 -13.62 6.44
N TYR A 118 25.04 -14.72 6.29
CA TYR A 118 26.10 -15.08 7.24
C TYR A 118 27.33 -14.18 7.14
N ALA A 119 27.74 -13.81 5.93
CA ALA A 119 28.89 -12.90 5.73
C ALA A 119 28.65 -11.51 6.31
N HIS A 120 27.39 -11.05 6.32
CA HIS A 120 27.02 -9.71 6.82
C HIS A 120 26.29 -9.76 8.19
N GLU A 121 26.14 -10.95 8.78
CA GLU A 121 25.44 -11.18 10.05
C GLU A 121 24.06 -10.48 10.09
N THR A 122 23.26 -10.67 9.06
CA THR A 122 21.95 -10.04 8.90
C THR A 122 20.90 -10.99 8.35
N PHE A 123 19.64 -10.85 8.79
CA PHE A 123 18.52 -11.57 8.16
C PHE A 123 18.08 -10.89 6.86
N VAL A 124 18.11 -9.55 6.83
CA VAL A 124 17.61 -8.76 5.70
C VAL A 124 18.64 -8.71 4.58
N CYS A 125 18.22 -9.00 3.36
CA CYS A 125 19.04 -8.77 2.17
C CYS A 125 18.20 -8.37 0.96
N ASP A 126 18.85 -7.71 0.00
CA ASP A 126 18.28 -7.30 -1.28
C ASP A 126 19.36 -7.49 -2.35
N LEU A 127 19.35 -8.66 -2.99
CA LEU A 127 20.40 -9.09 -3.93
C LEU A 127 19.91 -8.92 -5.36
N LYS A 128 20.69 -8.25 -6.19
CA LYS A 128 20.44 -8.10 -7.62
C LYS A 128 21.42 -8.94 -8.42
N PHE A 129 20.95 -9.57 -9.49
CA PHE A 129 21.71 -10.48 -10.31
C PHE A 129 21.73 -10.02 -11.77
N GLN A 130 22.82 -10.35 -12.48
CA GLN A 130 22.96 -10.04 -13.89
C GLN A 130 22.32 -11.13 -14.77
N PRO A 131 21.95 -10.80 -16.02
CA PRO A 131 21.54 -11.80 -17.01
C PRO A 131 22.57 -12.94 -17.11
N GLY A 132 22.08 -14.20 -17.16
CA GLY A 132 22.93 -15.39 -17.23
C GLY A 132 23.45 -15.94 -15.90
N GLN A 133 23.35 -15.19 -14.79
CA GLN A 133 23.82 -15.65 -13.48
C GLN A 133 22.90 -16.74 -12.87
N PHE A 134 21.59 -16.56 -12.98
CA PHE A 134 20.58 -17.53 -12.57
C PHE A 134 19.50 -17.65 -13.66
N PRO A 135 19.83 -18.30 -14.81
CA PRO A 135 18.83 -18.53 -15.85
C PRO A 135 17.77 -19.52 -15.36
N VAL A 136 16.52 -19.30 -15.77
CA VAL A 136 15.36 -20.16 -15.46
C VAL A 136 14.53 -20.39 -16.70
N LYS A 137 13.93 -21.58 -16.80
CA LYS A 137 12.99 -21.95 -17.84
C LYS A 137 11.55 -21.91 -17.30
N LYS A 138 10.62 -21.73 -18.20
CA LYS A 138 9.21 -21.90 -17.92
C LYS A 138 8.96 -23.27 -17.31
N GLY A 139 8.32 -23.31 -16.13
CA GLY A 139 8.05 -24.54 -15.38
C GLY A 139 9.13 -24.94 -14.37
N ASP A 140 10.31 -24.30 -14.36
CA ASP A 140 11.33 -24.59 -13.34
C ASP A 140 10.84 -24.23 -11.94
N ILE A 141 11.15 -25.08 -10.95
CA ILE A 141 10.84 -24.77 -9.54
C ILE A 141 11.85 -23.74 -9.03
N ILE A 142 11.36 -22.53 -8.73
CA ILE A 142 12.17 -21.40 -8.29
C ILE A 142 12.09 -21.11 -6.79
N ALA A 143 11.01 -21.53 -6.14
CA ALA A 143 10.76 -21.30 -4.72
C ALA A 143 9.74 -22.30 -4.16
N LEU A 144 9.54 -22.27 -2.83
CA LEU A 144 8.44 -22.94 -2.15
C LEU A 144 7.48 -21.91 -1.55
N SER A 145 6.17 -22.15 -1.67
CA SER A 145 5.13 -21.28 -1.15
C SER A 145 5.21 -21.14 0.37
N GLY A 146 4.90 -19.98 0.88
CA GLY A 146 5.05 -19.69 2.30
C GLY A 146 3.93 -18.80 2.86
N ASN A 147 4.29 -18.12 3.94
CA ASN A 147 3.45 -17.15 4.64
C ASN A 147 4.33 -16.05 5.25
N GLU A 148 5.45 -15.70 4.59
CA GLU A 148 6.42 -14.74 5.12
C GLU A 148 5.97 -13.30 4.92
N GLY A 149 6.53 -12.38 5.73
CA GLY A 149 6.22 -10.95 5.67
C GLY A 149 4.82 -10.58 6.18
N ALA A 150 4.17 -9.64 5.51
CA ALA A 150 2.85 -9.10 5.87
C ALA A 150 1.71 -9.94 5.28
N SER A 151 1.67 -11.22 5.64
CA SER A 151 0.67 -12.19 5.17
C SER A 151 -0.21 -12.69 6.31
N ALA A 152 -1.51 -12.88 6.03
CA ALA A 152 -2.50 -13.39 6.98
C ALA A 152 -2.63 -14.93 6.96
N GLY A 153 -2.20 -15.58 5.89
CA GLY A 153 -2.26 -17.05 5.71
C GLY A 153 -1.48 -17.51 4.50
N PRO A 154 -1.23 -18.84 4.35
CA PRO A 154 -0.46 -19.40 3.24
C PRO A 154 -1.06 -19.06 1.87
N HIS A 155 -0.30 -18.39 1.01
CA HIS A 155 -0.65 -18.08 -0.39
C HIS A 155 0.61 -17.69 -1.16
N LEU A 156 0.52 -17.67 -2.48
CA LEU A 156 1.49 -17.04 -3.36
C LEU A 156 0.95 -15.68 -3.80
N HIS A 157 1.70 -14.61 -3.53
CA HIS A 157 1.47 -13.30 -4.15
C HIS A 157 2.28 -13.22 -5.45
N LEU A 158 1.59 -13.13 -6.59
CA LEU A 158 2.17 -13.09 -7.93
C LEU A 158 1.90 -11.75 -8.60
N GLU A 159 2.96 -10.99 -8.91
CA GLU A 159 2.85 -9.74 -9.68
C GLU A 159 3.46 -9.86 -11.06
N LEU A 160 2.98 -9.02 -11.96
CA LEU A 160 3.66 -8.66 -13.20
C LEU A 160 4.01 -7.17 -13.19
N ARG A 161 5.22 -6.85 -13.63
CA ARG A 161 5.72 -5.47 -13.73
C ARG A 161 6.36 -5.24 -15.08
N ARG A 162 6.24 -4.02 -15.61
CA ARG A 162 7.14 -3.59 -16.69
C ARG A 162 8.55 -3.49 -16.13
N THR A 163 9.49 -4.18 -16.75
CA THR A 163 10.88 -4.23 -16.27
C THR A 163 11.52 -2.84 -16.23
N GLU A 164 11.25 -2.00 -17.22
CA GLU A 164 11.84 -0.67 -17.36
C GLU A 164 11.33 0.32 -16.31
N THR A 165 10.01 0.37 -16.09
CA THR A 165 9.36 1.41 -15.27
C THR A 165 9.00 0.94 -13.87
N GLY A 166 8.95 -0.38 -13.64
CA GLY A 166 8.42 -0.98 -12.41
C GLY A 166 6.90 -0.88 -12.29
N GLU A 167 6.18 -0.41 -13.34
CA GLU A 167 4.73 -0.30 -13.34
C GLU A 167 4.09 -1.67 -13.12
N TYR A 168 3.22 -1.77 -12.14
CA TYR A 168 2.41 -2.96 -11.88
C TYR A 168 1.38 -3.13 -12.99
N ILE A 169 1.30 -4.32 -13.54
CA ILE A 169 0.37 -4.70 -14.62
C ILE A 169 -0.60 -5.73 -14.06
N ASP A 170 -1.88 -5.62 -14.41
CA ASP A 170 -2.87 -6.65 -14.05
C ASP A 170 -2.47 -8.01 -14.63
N PRO A 171 -2.17 -9.02 -13.80
CA PRO A 171 -1.83 -10.34 -14.29
C PRO A 171 -3.05 -11.11 -14.84
N MET A 172 -4.28 -10.71 -14.49
CA MET A 172 -5.49 -11.47 -14.79
C MET A 172 -5.63 -11.83 -16.29
N PRO A 173 -5.41 -10.91 -17.25
CA PRO A 173 -5.49 -11.24 -18.68
C PRO A 173 -4.59 -12.41 -19.10
N TYR A 174 -3.42 -12.55 -18.46
CA TYR A 174 -2.44 -13.59 -18.77
C TYR A 174 -2.79 -14.97 -18.16
N PHE A 175 -3.59 -15.00 -17.11
CA PHE A 175 -3.98 -16.22 -16.38
C PHE A 175 -5.46 -16.57 -16.51
N LYS A 176 -6.24 -15.74 -17.24
CA LYS A 176 -7.69 -15.91 -17.43
C LYS A 176 -8.06 -17.31 -17.94
N HIS A 177 -7.24 -17.91 -18.80
CA HIS A 177 -7.44 -19.27 -19.32
C HIS A 177 -7.35 -20.39 -18.26
N LEU A 178 -6.76 -20.11 -17.08
CA LEU A 178 -6.63 -21.02 -15.93
C LEU A 178 -7.72 -20.80 -14.88
N LEU A 179 -8.57 -19.79 -15.05
CA LEU A 179 -9.56 -19.36 -14.07
C LEU A 179 -10.96 -19.42 -14.69
N LYS A 180 -11.98 -19.49 -13.87
CA LYS A 180 -13.38 -19.43 -14.30
C LYS A 180 -14.10 -18.39 -13.49
N ASP A 181 -14.87 -17.55 -14.19
CA ASP A 181 -15.76 -16.58 -13.57
C ASP A 181 -17.01 -16.31 -14.43
N SER A 182 -18.17 -16.48 -13.78
CA SER A 182 -19.48 -16.21 -14.36
C SER A 182 -20.29 -15.22 -13.51
N LYS A 183 -19.67 -14.62 -12.47
CA LYS A 183 -20.34 -13.79 -11.49
C LYS A 183 -20.07 -12.32 -11.72
N ALA A 184 -21.11 -11.56 -12.03
CA ALA A 184 -20.98 -10.11 -12.17
C ALA A 184 -20.75 -9.43 -10.80
N PRO A 185 -19.96 -8.34 -10.76
CA PRO A 185 -19.71 -7.56 -9.55
C PRO A 185 -20.99 -7.10 -8.84
N VAL A 186 -20.96 -6.97 -7.52
CA VAL A 186 -22.12 -6.61 -6.69
C VAL A 186 -21.87 -5.30 -5.95
N GLY A 187 -22.72 -4.29 -6.22
CA GLY A 187 -22.79 -3.05 -5.46
C GLY A 187 -23.54 -3.26 -4.14
N SER A 188 -23.15 -2.54 -3.11
CA SER A 188 -23.80 -2.57 -1.80
C SER A 188 -24.37 -1.23 -1.39
N LEU A 189 -23.74 -0.12 -1.85
CA LEU A 189 -24.07 1.23 -1.39
C LEU A 189 -23.67 2.28 -2.44
N ILE A 190 -24.50 3.33 -2.56
CA ILE A 190 -24.22 4.57 -3.31
C ILE A 190 -23.99 5.69 -2.30
N GLY A 191 -22.90 6.46 -2.47
CA GLY A 191 -22.68 7.73 -1.81
C GLY A 191 -23.03 8.89 -2.73
N ILE A 192 -23.73 9.91 -2.23
CA ILE A 192 -23.99 11.18 -2.91
C ILE A 192 -23.37 12.27 -2.05
N TYR A 193 -22.47 13.04 -2.64
CA TYR A 193 -21.59 14.00 -1.97
C TYR A 193 -21.86 15.41 -2.51
N PRO A 194 -22.41 16.33 -1.73
CA PRO A 194 -22.41 17.73 -2.11
C PRO A 194 -20.99 18.30 -2.05
N ILE A 195 -20.60 19.11 -3.03
CA ILE A 195 -19.36 19.87 -2.96
C ILE A 195 -19.56 21.00 -1.95
N GLN A 196 -18.66 21.11 -0.98
CA GLN A 196 -18.78 22.06 0.13
C GLN A 196 -18.90 23.50 -0.37
N GLY A 197 -19.95 24.22 0.13
CA GLY A 197 -20.27 25.60 -0.28
C GLY A 197 -20.83 25.75 -1.69
N LYS A 198 -20.99 24.64 -2.46
CA LYS A 198 -21.48 24.67 -3.85
C LYS A 198 -22.66 23.75 -4.11
N GLY A 199 -22.95 22.83 -3.21
CA GLY A 199 -24.03 21.87 -3.36
C GLY A 199 -24.68 21.47 -2.05
N VAL A 200 -25.89 20.92 -2.16
CA VAL A 200 -26.71 20.45 -1.05
C VAL A 200 -27.48 19.19 -1.47
N VAL A 201 -27.63 18.25 -0.53
CA VAL A 201 -28.38 16.99 -0.74
C VAL A 201 -29.35 16.80 0.42
N ASN A 202 -30.66 16.74 0.12
CA ASN A 202 -31.74 16.63 1.13
C ASN A 202 -31.64 17.69 2.23
N GLY A 203 -31.30 18.95 1.87
CA GLY A 203 -31.19 20.08 2.79
C GLY A 203 -29.92 20.17 3.61
N VAL A 204 -28.93 19.28 3.38
CA VAL A 204 -27.68 19.28 4.15
C VAL A 204 -26.44 19.25 3.27
N SER A 205 -25.33 19.83 3.77
CA SER A 205 -24.02 19.83 3.09
C SER A 205 -23.18 18.57 3.40
N HIS A 206 -23.81 17.52 3.91
CA HIS A 206 -23.13 16.25 4.23
C HIS A 206 -23.50 15.16 3.24
N LYS A 207 -22.57 14.21 3.04
CA LYS A 207 -22.80 13.04 2.18
C LYS A 207 -24.05 12.25 2.62
N LYS A 208 -24.80 11.79 1.64
CA LYS A 208 -25.91 10.82 1.83
C LYS A 208 -25.46 9.46 1.35
N LEU A 209 -25.61 8.44 2.19
CA LEU A 209 -25.33 7.04 1.86
C LEU A 209 -26.64 6.28 1.69
N LEU A 210 -26.80 5.59 0.55
CA LEU A 210 -27.99 4.82 0.19
C LEU A 210 -27.61 3.36 -0.02
N ALA A 211 -28.25 2.44 0.68
CA ALA A 211 -28.13 1.03 0.35
C ALA A 211 -28.71 0.75 -1.05
N ILE A 212 -28.11 -0.17 -1.79
CA ILE A 212 -28.57 -0.53 -3.15
C ILE A 212 -30.06 -0.93 -3.17
N GLY A 213 -30.58 -1.60 -2.14
CA GLY A 213 -32.00 -1.94 -2.03
C GLY A 213 -32.94 -0.72 -1.90
N ASN A 214 -32.42 0.45 -1.56
CA ASN A 214 -33.17 1.68 -1.32
C ASN A 214 -33.06 2.74 -2.45
N LEU A 215 -32.53 2.37 -3.62
CA LEU A 215 -32.31 3.32 -4.73
C LEU A 215 -33.60 3.92 -5.32
N LYS A 216 -34.76 3.36 -5.01
CA LYS A 216 -36.06 3.93 -5.39
C LYS A 216 -36.49 5.11 -4.51
N GLN A 217 -35.85 5.33 -3.36
CA GLN A 217 -36.15 6.47 -2.50
C GLN A 217 -35.71 7.78 -3.18
N PRO A 218 -36.53 8.82 -3.21
CA PRO A 218 -36.18 10.09 -3.84
C PRO A 218 -35.03 10.75 -3.07
N VAL A 219 -34.05 11.24 -3.83
CA VAL A 219 -32.98 12.09 -3.32
C VAL A 219 -33.08 13.43 -4.00
N HIS A 220 -33.17 14.50 -3.22
CA HIS A 220 -33.23 15.86 -3.72
C HIS A 220 -31.84 16.49 -3.62
N ALA A 221 -31.40 17.19 -4.67
CA ALA A 221 -30.14 17.91 -4.66
C ALA A 221 -30.26 19.26 -5.38
N TRP A 222 -29.32 20.17 -5.06
CA TRP A 222 -29.16 21.44 -5.74
C TRP A 222 -27.68 21.86 -5.73
N GLY A 223 -27.18 22.44 -6.83
CA GLY A 223 -25.77 22.83 -6.99
C GLY A 223 -24.87 21.67 -7.41
N GLU A 224 -23.60 21.74 -7.08
CA GLU A 224 -22.59 20.76 -7.51
C GLU A 224 -22.53 19.54 -6.58
N ILE A 225 -22.70 18.35 -7.13
CA ILE A 225 -22.59 17.07 -6.41
C ILE A 225 -21.69 16.11 -7.19
N TYR A 226 -21.16 15.11 -6.50
CA TYR A 226 -20.59 13.91 -7.13
C TYR A 226 -21.10 12.66 -6.41
N THR A 227 -20.85 11.49 -7.00
CA THR A 227 -21.29 10.22 -6.41
C THR A 227 -20.14 9.24 -6.21
N GLY A 228 -20.39 8.15 -5.53
CA GLY A 228 -19.47 7.04 -5.36
C GLY A 228 -20.21 5.74 -5.13
N ILE A 229 -19.55 4.60 -5.33
CA ILE A 229 -20.14 3.29 -5.16
C ILE A 229 -19.24 2.38 -4.31
N SER A 230 -19.85 1.64 -3.38
CA SER A 230 -19.21 0.51 -2.71
C SER A 230 -19.61 -0.77 -3.43
N ALA A 231 -18.64 -1.47 -3.98
CA ALA A 231 -18.87 -2.69 -4.74
C ALA A 231 -17.75 -3.70 -4.52
N LYS A 232 -18.05 -4.97 -4.73
CA LYS A 232 -17.12 -6.09 -4.69
C LYS A 232 -17.41 -7.02 -5.85
N ASP A 233 -16.38 -7.68 -6.31
CA ASP A 233 -16.48 -8.75 -7.26
C ASP A 233 -16.42 -10.13 -6.58
N TYR A 234 -16.83 -11.20 -7.27
CA TYR A 234 -16.84 -12.58 -6.79
C TYR A 234 -16.51 -13.52 -7.95
N MET A 235 -15.78 -14.61 -7.65
CA MET A 235 -15.40 -15.60 -8.66
C MET A 235 -15.97 -16.98 -8.35
N ASP A 236 -16.05 -17.83 -9.36
CA ASP A 236 -16.46 -19.22 -9.21
C ASP A 236 -15.43 -20.01 -8.38
N GLY A 237 -15.91 -21.01 -7.64
CA GLY A 237 -15.05 -21.92 -6.85
C GLY A 237 -14.49 -21.32 -5.56
N THR A 238 -14.82 -20.08 -5.20
CA THR A 238 -14.33 -19.41 -3.99
C THR A 238 -15.40 -18.55 -3.34
N SER A 239 -15.28 -18.35 -2.01
CA SER A 239 -16.11 -17.42 -1.23
C SER A 239 -15.46 -16.05 -1.01
N ASN A 240 -14.27 -15.84 -1.55
CA ASN A 240 -13.57 -14.56 -1.44
C ASN A 240 -14.29 -13.47 -2.23
N PHE A 241 -14.06 -12.22 -1.84
CA PHE A 241 -14.42 -11.05 -2.65
C PHE A 241 -13.16 -10.46 -3.29
N TYR A 242 -13.36 -9.73 -4.37
CA TYR A 242 -12.31 -9.16 -5.19
C TYR A 242 -12.59 -7.68 -5.48
N GLY A 243 -11.59 -6.97 -5.98
CA GLY A 243 -11.73 -5.63 -6.55
C GLY A 243 -12.50 -5.68 -7.87
N VAL A 244 -13.33 -4.68 -8.10
CA VAL A 244 -14.03 -4.49 -9.38
C VAL A 244 -13.04 -3.95 -10.41
N HIS A 245 -12.97 -4.56 -11.59
CA HIS A 245 -12.03 -4.17 -12.63
C HIS A 245 -12.36 -2.80 -13.24
N SER A 246 -13.63 -2.56 -13.56
CA SER A 246 -14.08 -1.29 -14.14
C SER A 246 -15.37 -0.77 -13.49
N VAL A 247 -15.41 0.55 -13.25
CA VAL A 247 -16.57 1.28 -12.73
C VAL A 247 -16.83 2.47 -13.65
N THR A 248 -17.98 2.49 -14.33
CA THR A 248 -18.39 3.58 -15.20
C THR A 248 -19.65 4.25 -14.65
N LEU A 249 -19.67 5.58 -14.61
CA LEU A 249 -20.83 6.39 -14.26
C LEU A 249 -21.34 7.16 -15.47
N TYR A 250 -22.62 7.01 -15.75
CA TYR A 250 -23.38 7.83 -16.71
C TYR A 250 -24.41 8.69 -15.98
N VAL A 251 -24.61 9.91 -16.46
CA VAL A 251 -25.70 10.81 -16.06
C VAL A 251 -26.42 11.28 -17.31
N ASP A 252 -27.72 11.10 -17.36
CA ASP A 252 -28.55 11.39 -18.54
C ASP A 252 -27.95 10.79 -19.85
N SER A 253 -27.46 9.55 -19.76
CA SER A 253 -26.78 8.78 -20.82
C SER A 253 -25.37 9.27 -21.21
N VAL A 254 -24.86 10.36 -20.65
CA VAL A 254 -23.50 10.87 -20.86
C VAL A 254 -22.55 10.23 -19.86
N GLN A 255 -21.43 9.69 -20.33
CA GLN A 255 -20.39 9.19 -19.42
C GLN A 255 -19.68 10.37 -18.74
N VAL A 256 -19.74 10.43 -17.41
CA VAL A 256 -19.11 11.48 -16.61
C VAL A 256 -17.85 11.00 -15.90
N PHE A 257 -17.73 9.69 -15.66
CA PHE A 257 -16.57 9.12 -14.99
C PHE A 257 -16.37 7.64 -15.40
N ASN A 258 -15.10 7.22 -15.42
CA ASN A 258 -14.69 5.82 -15.52
C ASN A 258 -13.42 5.60 -14.70
N SER A 259 -13.31 4.44 -14.08
CA SER A 259 -12.06 3.91 -13.54
C SER A 259 -11.86 2.49 -14.04
N THR A 260 -10.68 2.20 -14.59
CA THR A 260 -10.31 0.84 -15.04
C THR A 260 -8.95 0.48 -14.45
N THR A 261 -8.93 -0.58 -13.65
CA THR A 261 -7.73 -0.97 -12.89
C THR A 261 -6.96 -2.04 -13.69
N ASP A 262 -6.13 -1.60 -14.63
CA ASP A 262 -5.28 -2.43 -15.49
C ASP A 262 -3.80 -2.31 -15.19
N LYS A 263 -3.36 -1.18 -14.65
CA LYS A 263 -1.97 -0.88 -14.31
C LYS A 263 -1.86 0.27 -13.32
N VAL A 264 -0.81 0.27 -12.51
CA VAL A 264 -0.53 1.31 -11.50
C VAL A 264 0.98 1.53 -11.39
N LEU A 265 1.45 2.77 -11.44
CA LEU A 265 2.84 3.08 -11.09
C LEU A 265 3.07 2.97 -9.57
N PRO A 266 4.29 2.64 -9.12
CA PRO A 266 4.60 2.56 -7.69
C PRO A 266 4.27 3.83 -6.90
N ASP A 267 4.49 5.00 -7.47
CA ASP A 267 4.20 6.31 -6.86
C ASP A 267 2.70 6.67 -6.90
N GLU A 268 1.92 6.09 -7.82
CA GLU A 268 0.46 6.26 -7.87
C GLU A 268 -0.28 5.42 -6.83
N ASN A 269 0.33 4.35 -6.33
CA ASN A 269 -0.35 3.32 -5.55
C ASN A 269 -1.09 3.89 -4.32
N ARG A 270 -0.49 4.88 -3.65
CA ARG A 270 -1.13 5.55 -2.51
C ARG A 270 -2.19 6.59 -2.90
N MET A 271 -2.30 6.97 -4.18
CA MET A 271 -3.35 7.87 -4.67
C MET A 271 -4.76 7.26 -4.57
N ILE A 272 -4.87 5.97 -4.29
CA ILE A 272 -6.11 5.30 -3.89
C ILE A 272 -6.83 6.04 -2.76
N ASN A 273 -6.11 6.69 -1.84
CA ASN A 273 -6.68 7.45 -0.74
C ASN A 273 -7.45 8.69 -1.20
N GLY A 274 -7.13 9.25 -2.38
CA GLY A 274 -7.92 10.30 -3.03
C GLY A 274 -9.01 9.74 -3.95
N PHE A 275 -8.98 8.46 -4.29
CA PHE A 275 -10.03 7.77 -5.04
C PHE A 275 -11.14 7.24 -4.14
N THR A 276 -10.78 6.71 -2.97
CA THR A 276 -11.76 6.19 -2.01
C THR A 276 -12.25 7.29 -1.06
N ASP A 277 -13.44 7.10 -0.46
CA ASP A 277 -13.87 7.89 0.69
C ASP A 277 -13.01 7.52 1.90
N TYR A 278 -11.85 8.18 2.03
CA TYR A 278 -10.86 7.89 3.06
C TYR A 278 -11.40 8.09 4.48
N GLU A 279 -12.26 9.08 4.69
CA GLU A 279 -12.92 9.31 5.97
C GLU A 279 -13.80 8.11 6.35
N GLU A 280 -14.67 7.68 5.43
CA GLU A 280 -15.56 6.53 5.67
C GLU A 280 -14.76 5.25 5.88
N LEU A 281 -13.71 5.03 5.08
CA LEU A 281 -12.81 3.89 5.22
C LEU A 281 -12.14 3.84 6.61
N THR A 282 -11.61 4.96 7.07
CA THR A 282 -10.88 5.00 8.37
C THR A 282 -11.82 4.92 9.56
N ARG A 283 -13.06 5.43 9.44
CA ARG A 283 -14.07 5.44 10.49
C ARG A 283 -14.82 4.11 10.60
N THR A 284 -15.22 3.50 9.47
CA THR A 284 -16.16 2.36 9.44
C THR A 284 -15.61 1.11 8.74
N ARG A 285 -14.43 1.19 8.14
CA ARG A 285 -13.83 0.15 7.27
C ARG A 285 -14.58 -0.07 5.94
N ARG A 286 -15.53 0.80 5.61
CA ARG A 286 -16.31 0.72 4.37
C ARG A 286 -15.53 1.37 3.24
N LEU A 287 -15.34 0.64 2.14
CA LEU A 287 -14.70 1.13 0.91
C LEU A 287 -15.78 1.69 -0.01
N ILE A 288 -15.69 2.96 -0.37
CA ILE A 288 -16.53 3.61 -1.38
C ILE A 288 -15.59 4.22 -2.42
N MET A 289 -15.69 3.80 -3.67
CA MET A 289 -15.00 4.39 -4.81
C MET A 289 -15.72 5.67 -5.22
N ARG A 290 -15.05 6.81 -5.13
CA ARG A 290 -15.61 8.09 -5.57
C ARG A 290 -15.55 8.18 -7.09
N SER A 291 -16.64 8.53 -7.72
CA SER A 291 -16.68 8.86 -9.16
C SER A 291 -16.38 10.34 -9.37
N TYR A 292 -15.32 10.81 -8.72
CA TYR A 292 -14.83 12.17 -8.77
C TYR A 292 -13.30 12.18 -8.66
N LYS A 293 -12.66 12.90 -9.56
CA LYS A 293 -11.20 13.04 -9.57
C LYS A 293 -10.80 14.36 -8.93
N PHE A 294 -10.35 14.31 -7.67
CA PHE A 294 -9.82 15.50 -6.98
C PHE A 294 -8.71 16.20 -7.78
N PRO A 295 -8.59 17.55 -7.70
CA PRO A 295 -7.64 18.30 -8.53
C PRO A 295 -6.17 17.88 -8.34
N GLY A 296 -5.79 17.47 -7.14
CA GLY A 296 -4.45 16.96 -6.82
C GLY A 296 -4.27 15.46 -7.04
N ASN A 297 -5.32 14.72 -7.42
CA ASN A 297 -5.21 13.27 -7.65
C ASN A 297 -4.76 13.00 -9.09
N ARG A 298 -3.51 12.55 -9.26
CA ARG A 298 -2.88 12.27 -10.55
C ARG A 298 -2.99 10.80 -10.98
N LEU A 299 -3.81 10.00 -10.29
CA LEU A 299 -4.04 8.60 -10.58
C LEU A 299 -4.55 8.44 -12.02
N ARG A 300 -3.79 7.74 -12.87
CA ARG A 300 -4.03 7.66 -14.32
C ARG A 300 -5.22 6.77 -14.67
N LEU A 301 -5.55 5.81 -13.83
CA LEU A 301 -6.70 4.93 -14.03
C LEU A 301 -8.06 5.66 -13.91
N LEU A 302 -8.10 6.92 -13.43
CA LEU A 302 -9.30 7.73 -13.30
C LEU A 302 -9.48 8.62 -14.53
N HIS A 303 -10.55 8.37 -15.28
CA HIS A 303 -10.99 9.15 -16.43
C HIS A 303 -12.29 9.87 -16.08
N ALA A 304 -12.33 11.18 -16.21
CA ALA A 304 -13.48 12.01 -15.88
C ALA A 304 -13.69 13.07 -16.94
N ASN A 305 -14.93 13.59 -17.04
CA ASN A 305 -15.27 14.74 -17.88
C ASN A 305 -14.57 16.04 -17.38
N GLU A 306 -14.82 17.16 -18.03
CA GLU A 306 -14.28 18.49 -17.68
C GLU A 306 -14.55 18.88 -16.22
N ASN A 307 -15.72 18.47 -15.68
CA ASN A 307 -16.15 18.71 -14.30
C ASN A 307 -15.62 17.66 -13.32
N ARG A 308 -14.63 16.84 -13.74
CA ARG A 308 -13.97 15.82 -12.91
C ARG A 308 -14.91 14.76 -12.34
N GLY A 309 -16.08 14.52 -12.98
CA GLY A 309 -17.12 13.62 -12.49
C GLY A 309 -18.18 14.31 -11.60
N ALA A 310 -18.04 15.60 -11.33
CA ALA A 310 -19.11 16.38 -10.69
C ALA A 310 -20.25 16.62 -11.67
N VAL A 311 -21.47 16.72 -11.11
CA VAL A 311 -22.71 17.01 -11.82
C VAL A 311 -23.34 18.25 -11.20
N THR A 312 -23.69 19.23 -12.04
CA THR A 312 -24.40 20.42 -11.61
C THR A 312 -25.91 20.20 -11.71
N ILE A 313 -26.58 20.22 -10.58
CA ILE A 313 -28.04 20.13 -10.46
C ILE A 313 -28.60 21.55 -10.34
N ASN A 314 -29.05 22.11 -11.45
CA ASN A 314 -29.50 23.53 -11.55
C ASN A 314 -30.91 23.68 -12.16
N GLU A 315 -31.58 22.57 -12.47
CA GLU A 315 -32.94 22.52 -13.01
C GLU A 315 -33.81 21.61 -12.13
N GLU A 316 -35.08 21.99 -11.98
CA GLU A 316 -36.06 21.15 -11.24
C GLU A 316 -36.61 20.04 -12.15
N ARG A 317 -35.78 19.03 -12.38
CA ARG A 317 -36.08 17.84 -13.16
C ARG A 317 -35.45 16.58 -12.56
N ASP A 318 -35.76 15.45 -13.12
CA ASP A 318 -35.11 14.18 -12.79
C ASP A 318 -33.76 14.09 -13.53
N TYR A 319 -32.69 13.74 -12.80
CA TYR A 319 -31.37 13.40 -13.32
C TYR A 319 -31.15 11.91 -13.18
N HIS A 320 -30.90 11.20 -14.28
CA HIS A 320 -30.80 9.75 -14.32
C HIS A 320 -29.35 9.29 -14.19
N PHE A 321 -29.00 8.73 -13.04
CA PHE A 321 -27.67 8.18 -12.77
C PHE A 321 -27.65 6.68 -13.04
N ARG A 322 -26.58 6.20 -13.71
CA ARG A 322 -26.40 4.80 -14.04
C ARG A 322 -24.95 4.38 -13.84
N TYR A 323 -24.70 3.51 -12.87
CA TYR A 323 -23.44 2.80 -12.70
C TYR A 323 -23.42 1.52 -13.52
N VAL A 324 -22.30 1.26 -14.21
CA VAL A 324 -21.97 -0.02 -14.85
C VAL A 324 -20.69 -0.53 -14.19
N LEU A 325 -20.76 -1.70 -13.57
CA LEU A 325 -19.65 -2.44 -12.98
C LEU A 325 -19.28 -3.57 -13.92
N GLU A 326 -17.98 -3.80 -14.12
CA GLU A 326 -17.47 -4.87 -14.97
C GLU A 326 -16.24 -5.52 -14.32
N ASP A 327 -16.14 -6.86 -14.40
CA ASP A 327 -14.98 -7.65 -14.00
C ASP A 327 -14.01 -7.89 -15.17
N ASN A 328 -12.92 -8.62 -14.93
CA ASN A 328 -11.93 -8.98 -15.94
C ASN A 328 -12.46 -10.00 -16.99
N PHE A 329 -13.58 -10.68 -16.71
CA PHE A 329 -14.18 -11.69 -17.59
C PHE A 329 -15.27 -11.11 -18.49
N GLY A 330 -15.68 -9.85 -18.25
CA GLY A 330 -16.72 -9.14 -19.00
C GLY A 330 -18.11 -9.33 -18.41
N ASN A 331 -18.23 -9.94 -17.20
CA ASN A 331 -19.50 -9.98 -16.52
C ASN A 331 -19.86 -8.58 -15.99
N ARG A 332 -21.11 -8.15 -16.26
CA ARG A 332 -21.55 -6.77 -15.98
C ARG A 332 -22.76 -6.74 -15.07
N ARG A 333 -22.81 -5.68 -14.24
CA ARG A 333 -23.99 -5.34 -13.46
C ARG A 333 -24.24 -3.84 -13.50
N THR A 334 -25.51 -3.47 -13.61
CA THR A 334 -25.95 -2.08 -13.72
C THR A 334 -26.82 -1.70 -12.52
N TYR A 335 -26.60 -0.49 -12.00
CA TYR A 335 -27.43 0.13 -10.97
C TYR A 335 -27.89 1.50 -11.46
N GLN A 336 -29.20 1.78 -11.28
CA GLN A 336 -29.80 3.04 -11.69
C GLN A 336 -30.50 3.69 -10.51
N PHE A 337 -30.43 5.01 -10.44
CA PHE A 337 -31.15 5.82 -9.46
C PHE A 337 -31.40 7.23 -10.00
N ILE A 338 -32.33 7.93 -9.38
CA ILE A 338 -32.72 9.28 -9.76
C ILE A 338 -32.33 10.25 -8.67
N VAL A 339 -31.68 11.36 -9.04
CA VAL A 339 -31.53 12.54 -8.22
C VAL A 339 -32.48 13.60 -8.77
N LYS A 340 -33.42 14.05 -7.93
CA LYS A 340 -34.38 15.09 -8.29
C LYS A 340 -33.78 16.47 -8.03
N GLY A 341 -33.68 17.28 -9.07
CA GLY A 341 -33.37 18.68 -8.93
C GLY A 341 -34.48 19.37 -8.16
N LYS A 342 -34.16 19.95 -7.02
CA LYS A 342 -35.06 20.76 -6.23
C LYS A 342 -34.28 21.93 -5.63
N ARG A 343 -34.72 23.14 -5.91
CA ARG A 343 -34.05 24.36 -5.40
C ARG A 343 -34.00 24.33 -3.88
N GLN A 344 -32.82 24.51 -3.33
CA GLN A 344 -32.51 24.50 -1.89
C GLN A 344 -31.42 25.53 -1.63
N ASP A 345 -31.41 26.12 -0.45
CA ASP A 345 -30.34 27.01 -0.04
C ASP A 345 -29.05 26.22 0.15
N ILE A 346 -27.97 26.69 -0.44
CA ILE A 346 -26.63 26.10 -0.29
C ILE A 346 -25.93 26.84 0.86
N PRO A 347 -25.66 26.14 1.99
CA PRO A 347 -24.99 26.78 3.11
C PRO A 347 -23.57 27.22 2.75
N GLU A 348 -23.19 28.40 3.24
CA GLU A 348 -21.82 28.87 3.12
C GLU A 348 -20.86 27.91 3.85
N TYR A 349 -19.77 27.56 3.21
CA TYR A 349 -18.74 26.73 3.82
C TYR A 349 -17.76 27.59 4.62
N LYS A 350 -17.80 27.44 5.94
CA LYS A 350 -16.89 28.11 6.88
C LYS A 350 -16.14 27.05 7.70
N PRO A 351 -14.97 26.57 7.25
CA PRO A 351 -14.20 25.58 8.01
C PRO A 351 -13.63 26.19 9.29
N GLU A 352 -13.69 25.42 10.38
CA GLU A 352 -12.98 25.73 11.62
C GLU A 352 -11.49 25.42 11.47
N ALA A 353 -10.76 26.32 10.84
CA ALA A 353 -9.34 26.17 10.55
C ALA A 353 -8.62 27.51 10.68
N ASN A 354 -7.35 27.48 11.04
CA ASN A 354 -6.48 28.65 11.10
C ASN A 354 -5.33 28.57 10.09
N GLU A 355 -5.24 27.48 9.34
CA GLU A 355 -4.28 27.26 8.26
C GLU A 355 -4.98 26.58 7.07
N MET A 356 -4.33 26.55 5.92
CA MET A 356 -4.81 25.87 4.72
C MET A 356 -3.67 25.11 4.05
N LEU A 357 -3.88 23.83 3.75
CA LEU A 357 -2.99 23.06 2.90
C LEU A 357 -3.51 23.10 1.47
N TYR A 358 -2.75 23.67 0.56
CA TYR A 358 -3.08 23.75 -0.86
C TYR A 358 -2.47 22.57 -1.63
N TRP A 359 -3.25 21.93 -2.48
CA TRP A 359 -2.81 20.76 -3.24
C TRP A 359 -1.76 21.08 -4.31
N ASN A 360 -1.76 22.31 -4.84
CA ASN A 360 -0.98 22.74 -6.02
C ASN A 360 0.34 23.44 -5.70
N ARG A 361 0.72 23.54 -4.42
CA ARG A 361 1.98 24.14 -3.97
C ARG A 361 2.56 23.41 -2.75
N THR A 362 3.83 23.63 -2.48
CA THR A 362 4.44 23.22 -1.20
C THR A 362 3.90 24.11 -0.08
N ASN A 363 3.46 23.49 1.00
CA ASN A 363 2.96 24.15 2.19
C ASN A 363 4.00 24.04 3.29
N VAL A 364 4.29 25.13 3.96
CA VAL A 364 5.17 25.19 5.14
C VAL A 364 4.35 25.70 6.30
N ILE A 365 4.09 24.85 7.28
CA ILE A 365 3.36 25.17 8.51
C ILE A 365 4.38 25.38 9.60
N GLN A 366 4.46 26.60 10.12
CA GLN A 366 5.39 26.99 11.16
C GLN A 366 4.66 27.39 12.43
N LYS A 367 5.11 26.87 13.56
CA LYS A 367 4.73 27.25 14.92
C LYS A 367 6.00 27.41 15.77
N PRO A 368 5.96 28.16 16.87
CA PRO A 368 7.12 28.23 17.77
C PRO A 368 7.63 26.83 18.12
N GLY A 369 8.84 26.48 17.64
CA GLY A 369 9.45 25.17 17.87
C GLY A 369 8.92 24.02 17.00
N MET A 370 8.19 24.30 15.92
CA MET A 370 7.77 23.24 14.99
C MET A 370 7.73 23.75 13.54
N GLU A 371 8.18 22.91 12.63
CA GLU A 371 8.02 23.09 11.19
C GLU A 371 7.54 21.78 10.54
N LEU A 372 6.46 21.88 9.74
CA LEU A 372 5.98 20.80 8.88
C LEU A 372 6.00 21.27 7.41
N VAL A 373 6.70 20.54 6.56
CA VAL A 373 6.73 20.78 5.12
C VAL A 373 5.91 19.71 4.41
N VAL A 374 4.78 20.11 3.79
CA VAL A 374 3.92 19.26 2.98
C VAL A 374 4.14 19.58 1.50
N PRO A 375 4.85 18.74 0.74
CA PRO A 375 5.14 18.99 -0.67
C PRO A 375 3.87 19.12 -1.53
N ARG A 376 4.03 19.76 -2.68
CA ARG A 376 2.99 19.87 -3.73
C ARG A 376 2.44 18.47 -4.08
N TYR A 377 1.12 18.35 -4.25
CA TYR A 377 0.40 17.10 -4.55
C TYR A 377 0.36 16.07 -3.43
N TYR A 378 0.75 16.42 -2.19
CA TYR A 378 0.65 15.51 -1.06
C TYR A 378 -0.70 15.54 -0.37
N VAL A 379 -1.54 16.55 -0.64
CA VAL A 379 -2.99 16.52 -0.44
C VAL A 379 -3.69 16.54 -1.80
N TYR A 380 -4.90 16.01 -1.89
CA TYR A 380 -5.59 15.83 -3.18
C TYR A 380 -6.52 16.97 -3.54
N GLU A 381 -6.84 17.83 -2.60
CA GLU A 381 -7.64 19.07 -2.70
C GLU A 381 -7.12 20.07 -1.68
N ASP A 382 -7.67 21.28 -1.67
CA ASP A 382 -7.38 22.25 -0.61
C ASP A 382 -8.00 21.77 0.69
N VAL A 383 -7.20 21.69 1.76
CA VAL A 383 -7.57 21.08 3.04
C VAL A 383 -7.46 22.11 4.14
N PRO A 384 -8.59 22.46 4.81
CA PRO A 384 -8.55 23.23 6.04
C PRO A 384 -7.78 22.50 7.13
N LEU A 385 -6.81 23.17 7.75
CA LEU A 385 -5.97 22.63 8.81
C LEU A 385 -6.14 23.47 10.08
N ARG A 386 -6.57 22.85 11.15
CA ARG A 386 -6.54 23.45 12.47
C ARG A 386 -5.23 23.09 13.14
N THR A 387 -4.45 24.10 13.50
CA THR A 387 -3.21 23.95 14.26
C THR A 387 -3.38 24.52 15.64
N ASP A 388 -2.86 23.79 16.65
CA ASP A 388 -2.85 24.21 18.03
C ASP A 388 -1.55 23.74 18.70
N MET A 389 -1.18 24.35 19.83
CA MET A 389 0.01 24.02 20.60
C MET A 389 -0.37 23.95 22.07
N ARG A 390 -0.04 22.83 22.74
CA ARG A 390 -0.38 22.60 24.14
C ARG A 390 0.83 22.17 24.95
N GLY A 391 0.79 22.48 26.23
CA GLY A 391 1.78 22.06 27.20
C GLY A 391 2.35 23.23 28.02
N ASP A 392 3.08 22.88 29.03
CA ASP A 392 3.73 23.81 29.96
C ASP A 392 5.27 23.74 29.89
N SER A 393 5.93 24.37 30.82
CA SER A 393 7.40 24.46 30.87
C SER A 393 8.10 23.14 31.19
N SER A 394 7.38 22.11 31.69
CA SER A 394 7.97 20.82 32.06
C SER A 394 8.21 19.90 30.86
N LEU A 395 7.54 20.16 29.73
CA LEU A 395 7.64 19.32 28.54
C LEU A 395 8.94 19.56 27.76
N ILE A 396 9.55 18.49 27.27
CA ILE A 396 10.73 18.50 26.37
C ILE A 396 10.42 19.30 25.10
N ALA A 397 9.22 19.14 24.57
CA ALA A 397 8.65 19.91 23.47
C ALA A 397 7.14 20.06 23.70
N PHE A 398 6.51 21.06 23.09
CA PHE A 398 5.06 21.17 23.10
C PHE A 398 4.39 20.01 22.35
N ASP A 399 3.12 19.77 22.66
CA ASP A 399 2.22 18.96 21.85
C ASP A 399 1.69 19.81 20.69
N TYR A 400 2.11 19.53 19.48
CA TYR A 400 1.66 20.22 18.27
C TYR A 400 0.51 19.45 17.65
N ILE A 401 -0.65 20.07 17.61
CA ILE A 401 -1.88 19.52 17.04
C ILE A 401 -1.99 19.98 15.59
N LEU A 402 -2.03 19.05 14.67
CA LEU A 402 -2.17 19.26 13.23
C LEU A 402 -3.43 18.51 12.81
N ASP A 403 -4.59 19.15 12.97
CA ASP A 403 -5.90 18.52 12.77
C ASP A 403 -6.53 18.99 11.45
N ALA A 404 -6.53 18.14 10.47
CA ALA A 404 -7.24 18.27 9.21
C ALA A 404 -8.33 17.19 9.07
N GLY A 405 -8.87 16.71 10.20
CA GLY A 405 -9.77 15.59 10.23
C GLY A 405 -9.11 14.32 9.67
N ARG A 406 -9.89 13.53 8.94
CA ARG A 406 -9.41 12.29 8.33
C ARG A 406 -8.91 12.54 6.90
N THR A 407 -7.92 13.41 6.78
CA THR A 407 -7.31 13.78 5.49
C THR A 407 -6.15 12.84 5.16
N PRO A 408 -6.14 12.20 3.99
CA PRO A 408 -5.02 11.37 3.57
C PRO A 408 -3.84 12.22 3.11
N ILE A 409 -2.64 11.85 3.57
CA ILE A 409 -1.38 12.38 3.05
C ILE A 409 -0.76 11.37 2.08
N HIS A 410 -0.40 11.86 0.90
CA HIS A 410 0.09 11.00 -0.19
C HIS A 410 1.42 10.31 0.15
N SER A 411 2.39 11.04 0.68
CA SER A 411 3.72 10.51 0.98
C SER A 411 4.32 11.18 2.23
N TYR A 412 5.59 10.94 2.49
CA TYR A 412 6.26 11.44 3.68
C TYR A 412 6.53 12.94 3.62
N CYS A 413 6.02 13.67 4.60
CA CYS A 413 6.26 15.08 4.86
C CYS A 413 7.39 15.24 5.88
N ASP A 414 8.23 16.26 5.73
CA ASP A 414 9.29 16.55 6.68
C ASP A 414 8.73 17.27 7.91
N LEU A 415 8.94 16.70 9.08
CA LEU A 415 8.55 17.27 10.38
C LEU A 415 9.78 17.50 11.24
N SER A 416 9.92 18.72 11.73
CA SER A 416 10.97 19.14 12.66
C SER A 416 10.34 19.69 13.93
N ILE A 417 10.79 19.23 15.11
CA ILE A 417 10.35 19.74 16.41
C ILE A 417 11.58 20.12 17.24
N GLY A 418 11.62 21.37 17.70
CA GLY A 418 12.66 21.93 18.54
C GLY A 418 12.52 21.49 19.99
N LEU A 419 13.65 21.21 20.63
CA LEU A 419 13.73 20.89 22.06
C LEU A 419 13.70 22.17 22.87
N ARG A 420 12.91 22.21 23.93
CA ARG A 420 12.85 23.31 24.91
C ARG A 420 13.89 23.13 25.99
N HIS A 421 14.14 21.90 26.38
CA HIS A 421 15.21 21.51 27.29
C HIS A 421 15.64 20.07 27.00
N MET A 422 16.77 19.68 27.51
CA MET A 422 17.38 18.37 27.26
C MET A 422 17.67 17.68 28.61
N PRO A 423 16.71 16.88 29.13
CA PRO A 423 16.92 16.15 30.38
C PRO A 423 17.97 15.04 30.28
N VAL A 424 18.28 14.59 29.04
CA VAL A 424 19.29 13.56 28.74
C VAL A 424 20.34 14.16 27.82
N ALA A 425 21.63 14.07 28.18
CA ALA A 425 22.72 14.61 27.36
C ALA A 425 22.93 13.85 26.04
N ASP A 426 22.66 12.55 26.02
CA ASP A 426 22.76 11.73 24.82
C ASP A 426 21.63 12.05 23.84
N THR A 427 21.97 12.74 22.78
CA THR A 427 21.01 13.19 21.75
C THR A 427 20.39 12.07 20.94
N THR A 428 20.93 10.85 20.97
CA THR A 428 20.37 9.67 20.27
C THR A 428 19.11 9.15 20.95
N LYS A 429 18.81 9.56 22.19
CA LYS A 429 17.66 9.11 22.97
C LYS A 429 16.35 9.81 22.63
N TYR A 430 16.39 10.89 21.85
CA TYR A 430 15.22 11.68 21.51
C TYR A 430 14.57 11.20 20.21
N TYR A 431 13.24 11.10 20.23
CA TYR A 431 12.45 10.74 19.05
C TYR A 431 11.14 11.52 19.00
N ILE A 432 10.57 11.69 17.81
CA ILE A 432 9.24 12.26 17.66
C ILE A 432 8.19 11.17 17.94
N VAL A 433 7.23 11.49 18.79
CA VAL A 433 6.09 10.64 19.13
C VAL A 433 4.81 11.22 18.53
N GLN A 434 4.00 10.37 17.86
CA GLN A 434 2.61 10.69 17.50
C GLN A 434 1.70 10.20 18.63
N LYS A 435 0.80 11.07 19.09
CA LYS A 435 -0.15 10.82 20.19
C LYS A 435 -1.57 10.69 19.64
N ALA A 436 -2.33 9.66 20.06
CA ALA A 436 -3.72 9.45 19.74
C ALA A 436 -4.47 8.93 20.99
N GLY A 437 -5.02 9.82 21.78
CA GLY A 437 -5.55 9.50 23.11
C GLY A 437 -4.48 8.90 24.02
N LYS A 438 -4.66 7.64 24.44
CA LYS A 438 -3.68 6.90 25.25
C LYS A 438 -2.57 6.24 24.40
N TRP A 439 -2.74 6.18 23.09
CA TRP A 439 -1.77 5.54 22.20
C TRP A 439 -0.63 6.48 21.87
N ARG A 440 0.59 5.94 21.89
CA ARG A 440 1.83 6.60 21.48
C ARG A 440 2.50 5.74 20.42
N SER A 441 2.98 6.38 19.37
CA SER A 441 3.69 5.69 18.28
C SER A 441 4.97 6.46 18.00
N SER A 442 6.10 5.78 18.05
CA SER A 442 7.38 6.36 17.63
C SER A 442 7.35 6.67 16.12
N MET A 443 7.73 7.88 15.78
CA MET A 443 7.99 8.32 14.41
C MET A 443 9.50 8.32 14.12
N GLY A 444 10.34 7.84 15.08
CA GLY A 444 11.78 7.94 15.02
C GLY A 444 12.23 9.41 15.06
N GLY A 445 13.38 9.67 14.50
CA GLY A 445 13.93 11.01 14.37
C GLY A 445 15.43 11.05 14.56
N LYS A 446 16.02 12.17 14.15
CA LYS A 446 17.44 12.45 14.32
C LYS A 446 17.61 13.85 14.88
N TYR A 447 18.46 13.97 15.91
CA TYR A 447 18.84 15.25 16.46
C TYR A 447 19.72 16.04 15.47
N ALA A 448 19.43 17.32 15.31
CA ALA A 448 20.24 18.27 14.56
C ALA A 448 20.05 19.68 15.13
N ASN A 449 21.08 20.25 15.74
CA ASN A 449 21.10 21.64 16.21
C ASN A 449 19.89 22.06 17.06
N GLY A 450 19.53 21.29 18.07
CA GLY A 450 18.39 21.56 18.97
C GLY A 450 17.03 21.10 18.44
N TRP A 451 16.97 20.45 17.28
CA TRP A 451 15.75 19.93 16.65
C TRP A 451 15.80 18.43 16.50
N ILE A 452 14.64 17.77 16.64
CA ILE A 452 14.45 16.39 16.19
C ILE A 452 13.74 16.43 14.86
N LYS A 453 14.32 15.78 13.84
CA LYS A 453 13.81 15.75 12.46
C LYS A 453 13.41 14.35 12.06
N THR A 454 12.21 14.22 11.51
CA THR A 454 11.67 12.95 10.96
C THR A 454 10.78 13.18 9.76
N ARG A 455 10.25 12.11 9.21
CA ARG A 455 9.26 12.16 8.13
C ARG A 455 7.98 11.45 8.55
N VAL A 456 6.82 12.10 8.35
CA VAL A 456 5.50 11.60 8.73
C VAL A 456 4.57 11.48 7.51
N ARG A 457 3.66 10.52 7.50
CA ARG A 457 2.64 10.30 6.44
C ARG A 457 1.21 10.48 6.93
N SER A 458 1.02 11.04 8.09
CA SER A 458 -0.28 11.35 8.68
C SER A 458 -0.19 12.65 9.44
N LEU A 459 -1.30 13.33 9.57
CA LEU A 459 -1.46 14.44 10.50
C LEU A 459 -1.93 13.91 11.86
N GLY A 460 -1.91 14.74 12.89
CA GLY A 460 -2.29 14.37 14.25
C GLY A 460 -1.54 15.19 15.28
N THR A 461 -1.43 14.69 16.51
CA THR A 461 -0.69 15.35 17.57
C THR A 461 0.72 14.78 17.66
N PHE A 462 1.72 15.66 17.57
CA PHE A 462 3.14 15.28 17.65
C PHE A 462 3.83 16.01 18.79
N SER A 463 4.82 15.33 19.37
CA SER A 463 5.70 15.89 20.41
C SER A 463 7.07 15.21 20.33
N VAL A 464 7.98 15.54 21.24
CA VAL A 464 9.23 14.79 21.41
C VAL A 464 9.17 14.02 22.73
N ASP A 465 9.70 12.82 22.71
CA ASP A 465 9.86 11.95 23.87
C ASP A 465 11.31 11.44 23.95
N VAL A 466 11.66 10.80 25.08
CA VAL A 466 13.00 10.26 25.36
C VAL A 466 12.89 8.79 25.69
N ASP A 467 13.72 7.96 25.03
CA ASP A 467 13.85 6.56 25.34
C ASP A 467 15.24 6.24 25.92
N THR A 468 15.27 5.87 27.17
CA THR A 468 16.47 5.39 27.90
C THR A 468 16.32 3.96 28.40
N ILE A 469 15.23 3.27 27.99
CA ILE A 469 14.87 1.93 28.47
C ILE A 469 15.23 0.89 27.43
N ALA A 470 16.15 -0.01 27.78
CA ALA A 470 16.59 -1.05 26.86
C ALA A 470 15.50 -2.11 26.60
N PRO A 471 15.48 -2.72 25.39
CA PRO A 471 14.51 -3.73 24.99
C PRO A 471 14.47 -4.93 25.94
N GLN A 472 13.32 -5.58 26.04
CA GLN A 472 13.13 -6.82 26.79
C GLN A 472 13.36 -8.05 25.90
N ILE A 473 14.05 -9.06 26.44
CA ILE A 473 14.27 -10.36 25.81
C ILE A 473 13.72 -11.45 26.72
N THR A 474 12.80 -12.28 26.21
CA THR A 474 12.18 -13.39 26.94
C THR A 474 12.31 -14.68 26.13
N PRO A 475 12.97 -15.73 26.65
CA PRO A 475 13.10 -17.02 25.97
C PRO A 475 11.75 -17.74 25.89
N ILE A 476 11.52 -18.49 24.81
CA ILE A 476 10.31 -19.29 24.61
C ILE A 476 10.71 -20.76 24.50
N GLY A 477 10.28 -21.58 25.46
CA GLY A 477 10.52 -23.03 25.46
C GLY A 477 11.99 -23.43 25.64
N GLN A 478 12.77 -22.69 26.42
CA GLN A 478 14.22 -22.89 26.61
C GLN A 478 14.61 -24.32 26.99
N GLY A 479 13.83 -24.97 27.87
CA GLY A 479 14.14 -26.33 28.31
C GLY A 479 14.15 -27.39 27.18
N GLY A 480 13.50 -27.08 26.05
CA GLY A 480 13.47 -27.99 24.89
C GLY A 480 14.50 -27.64 23.79
N TRP A 481 15.26 -26.55 23.91
CA TRP A 481 16.15 -26.10 22.82
C TRP A 481 17.24 -27.10 22.46
N ARG A 482 17.84 -27.77 23.46
CA ARG A 482 18.89 -28.76 23.27
C ARG A 482 18.47 -29.93 22.41
N THR A 483 17.22 -30.36 22.51
CA THR A 483 16.69 -31.52 21.79
C THR A 483 15.96 -31.14 20.50
N SER A 484 15.13 -30.09 20.53
CA SER A 484 14.34 -29.67 19.37
C SER A 484 15.09 -28.74 18.41
N ARG A 485 16.08 -27.99 18.91
CA ARG A 485 16.76 -26.89 18.21
C ARG A 485 15.79 -25.77 17.75
N ASN A 486 14.55 -25.75 18.25
CA ASN A 486 13.57 -24.73 17.95
C ASN A 486 13.75 -23.55 18.92
N ILE A 487 14.78 -22.75 18.66
CA ILE A 487 15.18 -21.63 19.53
C ILE A 487 14.35 -20.40 19.16
N ARG A 488 13.65 -19.85 20.16
CA ARG A 488 12.77 -18.68 19.98
C ARG A 488 12.89 -17.72 21.15
N PHE A 489 12.75 -16.40 20.85
CA PHE A 489 12.68 -15.32 21.83
C PHE A 489 11.51 -14.41 21.50
N ARG A 490 10.82 -13.93 22.52
CA ARG A 490 10.01 -12.73 22.42
C ARG A 490 10.91 -11.53 22.71
N ILE A 491 10.94 -10.58 21.78
CA ILE A 491 11.60 -9.30 21.96
C ILE A 491 10.57 -8.17 21.90
N LYS A 492 10.71 -7.19 22.80
CA LYS A 492 9.76 -6.09 22.90
C LYS A 492 10.48 -4.84 23.37
N ASP A 493 10.17 -3.73 22.77
CA ASP A 493 10.44 -2.39 23.22
C ASP A 493 9.13 -1.61 23.34
N MET A 494 9.01 -0.73 24.35
CA MET A 494 7.76 -0.04 24.67
C MET A 494 7.72 1.40 24.17
N GLU A 495 8.87 1.97 23.85
CA GLU A 495 9.04 3.39 23.54
C GLU A 495 9.42 3.60 22.06
N SER A 496 10.71 3.51 21.74
CA SER A 496 11.19 3.79 20.39
C SER A 496 10.99 2.64 19.41
N GLY A 497 10.89 1.41 19.90
CA GLY A 497 10.74 0.19 19.11
C GLY A 497 12.06 -0.50 18.78
N ILE A 498 11.99 -1.77 18.35
CA ILE A 498 13.18 -2.58 18.03
C ILE A 498 13.91 -2.00 16.82
N GLY A 499 15.21 -1.75 16.98
CA GLY A 499 16.12 -1.29 15.92
C GLY A 499 16.88 -2.43 15.26
N SER A 500 17.56 -3.29 16.06
CA SER A 500 18.36 -4.40 15.55
C SER A 500 18.49 -5.54 16.54
N TYR A 501 18.94 -6.69 16.06
CA TYR A 501 19.25 -7.84 16.90
C TYR A 501 20.38 -8.69 16.29
N LYS A 502 21.14 -9.39 17.16
CA LYS A 502 22.11 -10.41 16.76
C LYS A 502 22.05 -11.58 17.73
N VAL A 503 22.27 -12.79 17.21
CA VAL A 503 22.33 -14.03 18.03
C VAL A 503 23.57 -14.82 17.65
N TYR A 504 24.31 -15.25 18.68
CA TYR A 504 25.48 -16.11 18.52
C TYR A 504 25.29 -17.38 19.34
N ILE A 505 25.72 -18.52 18.79
CA ILE A 505 25.79 -19.80 19.52
C ILE A 505 27.22 -20.28 19.44
N ASP A 506 27.82 -20.56 20.61
CA ASP A 506 29.23 -20.93 20.76
C ASP A 506 30.20 -19.98 20.06
N GLY A 507 29.89 -18.67 20.13
CA GLY A 507 30.67 -17.59 19.53
C GLY A 507 30.50 -17.41 18.01
N LYS A 508 29.62 -18.21 17.36
CA LYS A 508 29.33 -18.10 15.93
C LYS A 508 27.97 -17.47 15.69
N PHE A 509 27.90 -16.56 14.73
CA PHE A 509 26.61 -15.98 14.31
C PHE A 509 25.64 -17.08 13.84
N VAL A 510 24.39 -16.99 14.28
CA VAL A 510 23.28 -17.86 13.86
C VAL A 510 22.12 -17.01 13.38
N LEU A 511 21.59 -17.37 12.23
CA LEU A 511 20.54 -16.60 11.56
C LEU A 511 19.20 -16.77 12.27
N PHE A 512 18.60 -15.63 12.66
CA PHE A 512 17.25 -15.54 13.21
C PHE A 512 16.39 -14.61 12.36
N GLY A 513 15.14 -14.99 12.12
CA GLY A 513 14.11 -14.14 11.51
C GLY A 513 13.20 -13.54 12.58
N LEU A 514 12.77 -12.28 12.38
CA LEU A 514 11.83 -11.59 13.26
C LEU A 514 10.43 -11.56 12.64
N LYS A 515 9.44 -12.12 13.34
CA LYS A 515 8.03 -12.09 12.93
C LYS A 515 7.13 -11.80 14.13
N LYS A 516 6.35 -10.69 14.06
CA LYS A 516 5.42 -10.27 15.12
C LYS A 516 6.07 -10.23 16.52
N GLY A 517 7.30 -9.68 16.62
CA GLY A 517 8.02 -9.58 17.89
C GLY A 517 8.64 -10.90 18.40
N ILE A 518 8.64 -11.96 17.58
CA ILE A 518 9.26 -13.24 17.92
C ILE A 518 10.45 -13.49 16.99
N LEU A 519 11.63 -13.63 17.56
CA LEU A 519 12.82 -14.14 16.88
C LEU A 519 12.73 -15.66 16.81
N VAL A 520 12.98 -16.22 15.64
CA VAL A 520 12.97 -17.69 15.38
C VAL A 520 14.23 -18.05 14.62
N ILE A 521 14.94 -19.10 15.07
CA ILE A 521 16.08 -19.65 14.36
C ILE A 521 15.68 -20.09 12.94
N GLN A 522 16.53 -19.78 11.94
CA GLN A 522 16.24 -20.10 10.53
C GLN A 522 16.92 -21.41 10.08
N ASP A 523 18.13 -21.66 10.53
CA ASP A 523 18.94 -22.82 10.13
C ASP A 523 19.26 -23.67 11.38
N PRO A 524 18.27 -24.37 11.98
CA PRO A 524 18.46 -25.15 13.21
C PRO A 524 19.44 -26.34 13.03
N GLU A 525 19.68 -26.79 11.79
CA GLU A 525 20.64 -27.82 11.44
C GLU A 525 22.09 -27.40 11.73
N ASN A 526 22.40 -26.13 11.74
CA ASN A 526 23.72 -25.60 12.07
C ASN A 526 24.04 -25.69 13.58
N VAL A 527 23.05 -26.03 14.42
CA VAL A 527 23.22 -26.23 15.86
C VAL A 527 23.29 -27.74 16.16
N LYS A 528 24.35 -28.19 16.82
CA LYS A 528 24.51 -29.59 17.20
C LYS A 528 23.41 -30.03 18.17
N LYS A 529 22.72 -31.14 17.89
CA LYS A 529 21.65 -31.65 18.73
C LYS A 529 22.19 -32.40 19.94
N GLY A 530 21.58 -32.22 21.11
CA GLY A 530 21.84 -33.05 22.29
C GLY A 530 23.10 -32.67 23.09
N VAL A 531 23.91 -31.73 22.64
CA VAL A 531 25.09 -31.23 23.35
C VAL A 531 24.82 -29.87 24.03
N PRO A 532 25.56 -29.50 25.10
CA PRO A 532 25.43 -28.18 25.70
C PRO A 532 25.91 -27.07 24.77
N HIS A 533 25.21 -25.96 24.77
CA HIS A 533 25.55 -24.76 24.00
C HIS A 533 25.50 -23.52 24.86
N LYS A 534 26.32 -22.52 24.51
CA LYS A 534 26.24 -21.15 25.02
C LYS A 534 25.64 -20.24 23.94
N LEU A 535 24.46 -19.65 24.23
CA LEU A 535 23.80 -18.71 23.32
C LEU A 535 23.89 -17.28 23.90
N GLU A 536 24.24 -16.34 23.04
CA GLU A 536 24.22 -14.92 23.33
C GLU A 536 23.23 -14.24 22.38
N VAL A 537 22.33 -13.44 22.93
CA VAL A 537 21.39 -12.61 22.15
C VAL A 537 21.51 -11.17 22.56
N THR A 538 21.70 -10.30 21.58
CA THR A 538 21.75 -8.83 21.74
C THR A 538 20.59 -8.23 20.97
N VAL A 539 19.84 -7.32 21.60
CA VAL A 539 18.76 -6.56 20.99
C VAL A 539 18.98 -5.07 21.30
N THR A 540 18.89 -4.23 20.28
CA THR A 540 19.03 -2.78 20.38
C THR A 540 17.76 -2.13 19.86
N ASP A 541 17.24 -1.09 20.55
CA ASP A 541 16.11 -0.28 20.10
C ASP A 541 16.52 0.80 19.07
N GLN A 542 15.57 1.63 18.64
CA GLN A 542 15.85 2.70 17.67
C GLN A 542 16.62 3.89 18.27
N CYS A 543 16.64 4.02 19.60
CA CYS A 543 17.40 5.03 20.34
C CYS A 543 18.77 4.53 20.84
N GLY A 544 19.17 3.30 20.47
CA GLY A 544 20.49 2.74 20.77
C GLY A 544 20.61 2.17 22.19
N ASN A 545 19.49 1.96 22.93
CA ASN A 545 19.57 1.22 24.20
C ASN A 545 19.65 -0.27 23.90
N MET A 546 20.54 -0.99 24.64
CA MET A 546 20.90 -2.36 24.31
C MET A 546 20.67 -3.30 25.49
N THR A 547 20.06 -4.45 25.20
CA THR A 547 20.00 -5.59 26.10
C THR A 547 20.79 -6.75 25.52
N ARG A 548 21.72 -7.30 26.32
CA ARG A 548 22.46 -8.53 26.01
C ARG A 548 22.15 -9.58 27.07
N LYS A 549 21.80 -10.79 26.63
CA LYS A 549 21.54 -11.93 27.51
C LYS A 549 22.26 -13.17 27.03
N GLU A 550 22.70 -13.97 28.01
CA GLU A 550 23.33 -15.27 27.78
C GLU A 550 22.42 -16.39 28.29
N TYR A 551 22.37 -17.49 27.55
CA TYR A 551 21.63 -18.69 27.90
C TYR A 551 22.52 -19.91 27.71
N LYS A 552 22.37 -20.90 28.62
CA LYS A 552 22.94 -22.24 28.45
C LYS A 552 21.80 -23.21 28.18
N PHE A 553 21.93 -24.10 27.23
CA PHE A 553 20.90 -25.09 26.92
C PHE A 553 21.49 -26.41 26.41
#